data_86699a7f3ac283b89ac19d28f0a22809
#
_entry.id   86699a7f3ac283b89ac19d28f0a22809
#
_cell.length_a   1.000
_cell.length_b   1.000
_cell.length_c   1.000
_cell.angle_alpha   90.00
_cell.angle_beta   90.00
_cell.angle_gamma   90.00
#
_symmetry.space_group_name_H-M   'P 1'
#
loop_
_entity.id
_entity.type
_entity.pdbx_description
1 polymer ?
#
loop_
_entity_poly.entity_id
_entity_poly.type
_entity_poly.pdbx_seq_one_letter_code
_entity_poly.pdbx_strand_id
1 'polypeptide(L)'
;MDTTETFEETVKKIIEEDLSFDLSSHSASLGSCLDEWKSSHPQKPYPPKVMWELTALDAMAYNRHDRKPDEPYFTPVLEMVNRDTNPPTLEIYPDVNGTLSDENAVTYFQARCDETKNPIRKARYADLLWEALRVKRDWKAYSYALQAGNAYLDQVPLYFEQKRGLIHLTNNFQRAAEISVILNTRDLALKVSQTISDLLSRLLECEAYIYLSELFKTLEFIEKKFPDSVSSQSWQQVREICYNAITKLEGQKPLNDFLVQAMVQGIIISSIHLGDDAIAWEYRVRVPEINENEAKAREGGEGITNGSAVSLKFIQDALHGYQYLVSIAPNEKEKSQMSGKVEEMKREIRRLIRQSENEMKAISVSVEIPKEKIERFIKPLLEANSIDVLPMLCSYPDLTPNIDELREQAKHMSEEAPLTSILGKTQIRDGRIIDQTPPFSNEDALSTHLGLWFQSHAQLLDIIFYRLKETGQITKDSLLAHLQTWEFVDERDLPFLEKGINHYFADDHVSALHLLVPRIEHMLKSTFEQTGAPSVTVPNERQIREQTFGDFLRREDVRNILGESVWYYLNFVLVDESGLNLRNDIAHGWIELESCNRVIVQISLYCILQLTRLQKKNTGDK
;
A
#
# COMPACT_ATOMS: atom_id res chain seq x y z
N MET A 1 51.36 27.39 3.28
CA MET A 1 50.16 27.61 2.44
C MET A 1 48.96 27.19 3.26
N ASP A 2 48.04 28.06 3.42
CA ASP A 2 46.89 27.84 4.31
C ASP A 2 45.98 26.80 3.64
N THR A 3 45.73 25.66 4.29
CA THR A 3 44.98 24.53 3.75
C THR A 3 43.52 24.90 3.39
N THR A 4 43.02 26.00 3.94
CA THR A 4 41.67 26.54 3.67
C THR A 4 41.60 27.23 2.29
N GLU A 5 42.63 27.96 1.92
CA GLU A 5 42.70 28.67 0.63
C GLU A 5 42.82 27.65 -0.54
N THR A 6 43.56 26.57 -0.36
CA THR A 6 43.68 25.47 -1.33
C THR A 6 42.37 24.69 -1.52
N PHE A 7 41.59 24.57 -0.45
CA PHE A 7 40.25 23.91 -0.52
C PHE A 7 39.23 24.75 -1.25
N GLU A 8 39.12 26.05 -0.95
CA GLU A 8 38.23 26.96 -1.67
C GLU A 8 38.60 27.11 -3.15
N GLU A 9 39.87 27.11 -3.48
CA GLU A 9 40.35 27.09 -4.88
C GLU A 9 39.99 25.80 -5.61
N THR A 10 40.12 24.64 -4.95
CA THR A 10 39.75 23.34 -5.53
C THR A 10 38.26 23.25 -5.77
N VAL A 11 37.44 23.66 -4.80
CA VAL A 11 35.97 23.71 -4.93
C VAL A 11 35.57 24.70 -6.03
N LYS A 12 36.18 25.88 -6.08
CA LYS A 12 35.96 26.88 -7.13
C LYS A 12 36.28 26.31 -8.51
N LYS A 13 37.38 25.55 -8.62
CA LYS A 13 37.79 24.89 -9.86
C LYS A 13 36.75 23.83 -10.29
N ILE A 14 36.28 22.96 -9.38
CA ILE A 14 35.24 21.97 -9.66
C ILE A 14 33.93 22.65 -10.09
N ILE A 15 33.58 23.79 -9.47
CA ILE A 15 32.39 24.57 -9.79
C ILE A 15 32.53 25.31 -11.12
N GLU A 16 33.73 25.79 -11.45
CA GLU A 16 34.02 26.57 -12.66
C GLU A 16 34.41 25.73 -13.87
N GLU A 17 35.01 24.54 -13.67
CA GLU A 17 35.29 23.55 -14.72
C GLU A 17 34.01 22.84 -15.17
N ASP A 18 33.11 23.60 -15.70
CA ASP A 18 31.74 23.33 -16.08
C ASP A 18 31.59 22.41 -17.31
N LEU A 19 32.38 21.35 -17.40
CA LEU A 19 32.51 20.53 -18.61
C LEU A 19 31.76 19.20 -18.56
N SER A 20 31.29 18.78 -17.39
CA SER A 20 30.56 17.51 -17.24
C SER A 20 29.05 17.76 -17.23
N PHE A 21 28.34 17.04 -18.11
CA PHE A 21 26.88 16.99 -18.15
C PHE A 21 26.28 16.02 -17.10
N ASP A 22 27.15 15.36 -16.35
CA ASP A 22 26.76 14.41 -15.31
C ASP A 22 26.83 15.11 -13.94
N LEU A 23 25.66 15.52 -13.42
CA LEU A 23 25.54 16.12 -12.09
C LEU A 23 26.07 15.19 -10.99
N SER A 24 25.94 13.87 -11.18
CA SER A 24 26.35 12.89 -10.17
C SER A 24 27.87 12.79 -10.06
N SER A 25 28.61 12.94 -11.14
CA SER A 25 30.08 12.95 -11.09
C SER A 25 30.63 14.21 -10.43
N HIS A 26 29.96 15.36 -10.62
CA HIS A 26 30.30 16.60 -9.92
C HIS A 26 30.02 16.51 -8.42
N SER A 27 28.86 15.98 -8.05
CA SER A 27 28.51 15.73 -6.64
C SER A 27 29.53 14.81 -5.97
N ALA A 28 29.92 13.70 -6.62
CA ALA A 28 30.93 12.79 -6.11
C ALA A 28 32.31 13.47 -5.92
N SER A 29 32.71 14.34 -6.86
CA SER A 29 33.97 15.08 -6.75
C SER A 29 33.95 16.08 -5.60
N LEU A 30 32.83 16.81 -5.42
CA LEU A 30 32.64 17.72 -4.28
C LEU A 30 32.57 16.94 -2.96
N GLY A 31 31.89 15.79 -2.93
CA GLY A 31 31.83 14.88 -1.77
C GLY A 31 33.22 14.43 -1.33
N SER A 32 34.08 13.98 -2.26
CA SER A 32 35.45 13.60 -1.97
C SER A 32 36.28 14.75 -1.39
N CYS A 33 36.13 15.95 -1.92
CA CYS A 33 36.77 17.15 -1.36
C CYS A 33 36.29 17.48 0.06
N LEU A 34 35.00 17.27 0.34
CA LEU A 34 34.44 17.44 1.69
C LEU A 34 35.02 16.43 2.68
N ASP A 35 35.14 15.17 2.30
CA ASP A 35 35.70 14.12 3.14
C ASP A 35 37.17 14.39 3.48
N GLU A 36 37.99 14.82 2.50
CA GLU A 36 39.36 15.24 2.72
C GLU A 36 39.44 16.45 3.65
N TRP A 37 38.56 17.47 3.43
CA TRP A 37 38.50 18.64 4.29
C TRP A 37 38.07 18.28 5.71
N LYS A 38 37.07 17.43 5.90
CA LYS A 38 36.58 17.00 7.21
C LYS A 38 37.62 16.19 7.96
N SER A 39 38.35 15.31 7.27
CA SER A 39 39.45 14.53 7.84
C SER A 39 40.55 15.45 8.39
N SER A 40 40.82 16.57 7.73
CA SER A 40 41.82 17.56 8.14
C SER A 40 41.29 18.56 9.18
N HIS A 41 39.96 18.73 9.28
CA HIS A 41 39.28 19.70 10.16
C HIS A 41 38.06 19.07 10.88
N PRO A 42 38.24 18.06 11.74
CA PRO A 42 37.12 17.29 12.32
C PRO A 42 36.08 18.12 13.06
N GLN A 43 36.50 19.23 13.67
CA GLN A 43 35.65 20.08 14.52
C GLN A 43 35.06 21.31 13.78
N LYS A 44 35.48 21.57 12.53
CA LYS A 44 34.95 22.70 11.77
C LYS A 44 33.67 22.34 11.01
N PRO A 45 32.66 23.23 10.94
CA PRO A 45 31.51 23.04 10.06
C PRO A 45 31.95 23.05 8.59
N TYR A 46 31.18 22.41 7.74
CA TYR A 46 31.43 22.49 6.28
C TYR A 46 31.28 23.93 5.76
N PRO A 47 32.06 24.31 4.75
CA PRO A 47 31.91 25.62 4.10
C PRO A 47 30.52 25.77 3.49
N PRO A 48 29.73 26.82 3.82
CA PRO A 48 28.35 26.96 3.37
C PRO A 48 28.17 26.89 1.86
N LYS A 49 29.02 27.56 1.07
CA LYS A 49 28.94 27.56 -0.40
C LYS A 49 29.03 26.17 -1.01
N VAL A 50 29.85 25.28 -0.43
CA VAL A 50 29.98 23.91 -0.91
C VAL A 50 28.71 23.13 -0.60
N MET A 51 28.14 23.32 0.58
CA MET A 51 26.86 22.70 0.92
C MET A 51 25.70 23.18 0.05
N TRP A 52 25.71 24.46 -0.33
CA TRP A 52 24.70 24.99 -1.26
C TRP A 52 24.84 24.40 -2.68
N GLU A 53 26.09 24.23 -3.18
CA GLU A 53 26.33 23.53 -4.46
C GLU A 53 25.88 22.07 -4.41
N LEU A 54 26.21 21.34 -3.34
CA LEU A 54 25.70 19.97 -3.15
C LEU A 54 24.18 19.94 -3.11
N THR A 55 23.54 20.89 -2.46
CA THR A 55 22.07 20.97 -2.49
C THR A 55 21.57 21.16 -3.92
N ALA A 56 22.21 22.01 -4.72
CA ALA A 56 21.82 22.21 -6.11
C ALA A 56 22.07 20.97 -7.00
N LEU A 57 23.08 20.15 -6.70
CA LEU A 57 23.40 18.98 -7.49
C LEU A 57 22.60 17.74 -7.07
N ASP A 58 22.49 17.51 -5.76
CA ASP A 58 21.97 16.27 -5.18
C ASP A 58 20.49 16.31 -4.84
N ALA A 59 19.88 17.49 -4.61
CA ALA A 59 18.46 17.55 -4.33
C ALA A 59 17.64 16.76 -5.36
N MET A 60 16.92 15.75 -4.90
CA MET A 60 16.11 14.92 -5.79
C MET A 60 14.91 15.70 -6.31
N ALA A 61 14.69 15.63 -7.61
CA ALA A 61 13.47 16.11 -8.21
C ALA A 61 12.32 15.18 -7.86
N TYR A 62 11.31 15.71 -7.20
CA TYR A 62 10.16 14.92 -6.76
C TYR A 62 9.13 14.82 -7.89
N ASN A 63 9.38 13.89 -8.81
CA ASN A 63 8.47 13.58 -9.92
C ASN A 63 7.34 12.65 -9.44
N ARG A 64 6.39 13.20 -8.70
CA ARG A 64 5.14 12.49 -8.42
C ARG A 64 4.02 13.11 -9.24
N HIS A 65 3.27 12.26 -9.95
CA HIS A 65 2.04 12.65 -10.63
C HIS A 65 0.94 13.14 -9.66
N ASP A 66 1.08 12.82 -8.37
CA ASP A 66 0.16 13.15 -7.28
C ASP A 66 0.63 14.32 -6.40
N ARG A 67 1.77 14.97 -6.74
CA ARG A 67 2.31 16.10 -5.99
C ARG A 67 1.33 17.27 -5.99
N LYS A 68 1.01 17.78 -4.81
CA LYS A 68 0.18 18.98 -4.68
C LYS A 68 0.97 20.23 -5.07
N PRO A 69 0.31 21.28 -5.60
CA PRO A 69 1.00 22.51 -6.05
C PRO A 69 1.80 23.24 -4.96
N ASP A 70 1.47 23.04 -3.70
CA ASP A 70 2.10 23.64 -2.53
C ASP A 70 3.26 22.78 -1.97
N GLU A 71 3.40 21.54 -2.40
CA GLU A 71 4.51 20.68 -2.02
C GLU A 71 5.80 21.08 -2.74
N PRO A 72 6.98 21.03 -2.07
CA PRO A 72 8.25 21.34 -2.70
C PRO A 72 8.59 20.35 -3.81
N TYR A 73 9.19 20.85 -4.90
CA TYR A 73 9.65 20.00 -5.99
C TYR A 73 10.95 19.27 -5.67
N PHE A 74 11.81 19.91 -4.89
CA PHE A 74 13.07 19.31 -4.47
C PHE A 74 12.96 18.74 -3.07
N THR A 75 13.49 17.52 -2.90
CA THR A 75 13.50 16.79 -1.65
C THR A 75 14.91 16.31 -1.32
N PRO A 76 15.22 16.00 -0.05
CA PRO A 76 16.47 15.34 0.29
C PRO A 76 16.57 13.94 -0.35
N VAL A 77 17.80 13.50 -0.56
CA VAL A 77 18.12 12.13 -1.00
C VAL A 77 18.05 11.15 0.16
N LEU A 78 18.43 11.62 1.35
CA LEU A 78 18.55 10.77 2.54
C LEU A 78 17.99 11.50 3.76
N GLU A 79 17.15 10.79 4.50
CA GLU A 79 16.71 11.16 5.84
C GLU A 79 17.01 10.00 6.79
N MET A 80 17.86 10.22 7.78
CA MET A 80 18.24 9.21 8.77
C MET A 80 18.04 9.72 10.18
N VAL A 81 17.53 8.86 11.05
CA VAL A 81 17.50 9.13 12.49
C VAL A 81 18.81 8.67 13.10
N ASN A 82 19.63 9.62 13.52
CA ASN A 82 20.84 9.32 14.30
C ASN A 82 20.43 9.00 15.73
N ARG A 83 20.50 7.71 16.08
CA ARG A 83 20.14 7.21 17.43
C ARG A 83 21.32 7.28 18.41
N ASP A 84 22.51 7.61 17.96
CA ASP A 84 23.71 7.76 18.82
C ASP A 84 23.69 9.09 19.58
N THR A 85 22.77 9.99 19.25
CA THR A 85 22.53 11.26 19.97
C THR A 85 21.38 11.13 20.95
N ASN A 86 21.45 11.86 22.06
CA ASN A 86 20.38 11.91 23.06
C ASN A 86 19.91 13.37 23.29
N PRO A 87 18.73 13.79 22.84
CA PRO A 87 17.73 13.00 22.09
C PRO A 87 18.19 12.62 20.67
N PRO A 88 17.58 11.58 20.05
CA PRO A 88 17.87 11.22 18.66
C PRO A 88 17.67 12.41 17.72
N THR A 89 18.59 12.61 16.79
CA THR A 89 18.53 13.71 15.82
C THR A 89 18.23 13.20 14.43
N LEU A 90 17.44 13.97 13.66
CA LEU A 90 17.19 13.70 12.25
C LEU A 90 18.30 14.31 11.40
N GLU A 91 19.03 13.49 10.68
CA GLU A 91 20.02 13.90 9.68
C GLU A 91 19.38 13.90 8.30
N ILE A 92 19.41 15.05 7.62
CA ILE A 92 18.81 15.24 6.31
C ILE A 92 19.92 15.63 5.33
N TYR A 93 19.98 14.93 4.18
CA TYR A 93 20.96 15.23 3.14
C TYR A 93 20.35 15.20 1.72
N PRO A 94 20.59 16.23 0.91
CA PRO A 94 20.98 17.58 1.34
C PRO A 94 19.83 18.27 2.09
N ASP A 95 20.14 19.18 2.99
CA ASP A 95 19.10 19.98 3.65
C ASP A 95 18.56 21.06 2.71
N VAL A 96 17.59 20.65 1.90
CA VAL A 96 16.96 21.52 0.88
C VAL A 96 16.20 22.65 1.56
N ASN A 97 15.41 22.35 2.57
CA ASN A 97 14.56 23.36 3.23
C ASN A 97 15.39 24.41 3.99
N GLY A 98 16.43 23.97 4.72
CA GLY A 98 17.37 24.88 5.38
C GLY A 98 18.08 25.78 4.37
N THR A 99 18.59 25.19 3.27
CA THR A 99 19.27 25.94 2.20
C THR A 99 18.35 26.97 1.52
N LEU A 100 17.10 26.61 1.17
CA LEU A 100 16.16 27.52 0.51
C LEU A 100 15.64 28.63 1.45
N SER A 101 15.73 28.43 2.74
CA SER A 101 15.36 29.43 3.76
C SER A 101 16.48 30.44 4.04
N ASP A 102 17.74 30.08 3.73
CA ASP A 102 18.92 30.93 3.94
C ASP A 102 19.02 32.05 2.87
N GLU A 103 18.96 33.30 3.27
CA GLU A 103 19.08 34.45 2.34
C GLU A 103 20.44 34.54 1.64
N ASN A 104 21.51 34.08 2.31
CA ASN A 104 22.83 34.03 1.71
C ASN A 104 22.92 32.98 0.61
N ALA A 105 22.27 31.82 0.81
CA ALA A 105 22.16 30.77 -0.21
C ALA A 105 21.34 31.26 -1.42
N VAL A 106 20.23 31.94 -1.20
CA VAL A 106 19.42 32.55 -2.26
C VAL A 106 20.26 33.58 -3.05
N THR A 107 20.98 34.46 -2.37
CA THR A 107 21.86 35.45 -3.04
C THR A 107 22.99 34.76 -3.83
N TYR A 108 23.55 33.71 -3.27
CA TYR A 108 24.55 32.89 -3.95
C TYR A 108 23.99 32.24 -5.23
N PHE A 109 22.83 31.61 -5.17
CA PHE A 109 22.19 30.99 -6.33
C PHE A 109 21.81 32.02 -7.40
N GLN A 110 21.42 33.23 -7.01
CA GLN A 110 21.17 34.34 -7.96
C GLN A 110 22.43 34.66 -8.78
N ALA A 111 23.55 34.87 -8.09
CA ALA A 111 24.83 35.13 -8.77
C ALA A 111 25.22 33.94 -9.68
N ARG A 112 25.11 32.71 -9.20
CA ARG A 112 25.43 31.51 -9.99
C ARG A 112 24.53 31.36 -11.21
N CYS A 113 23.23 31.63 -11.09
CA CYS A 113 22.27 31.57 -12.18
C CYS A 113 22.59 32.58 -13.28
N ASP A 114 23.08 33.78 -12.91
CA ASP A 114 23.43 34.84 -13.86
C ASP A 114 24.77 34.57 -14.55
N GLU A 115 25.74 34.00 -13.86
CA GLU A 115 27.10 33.73 -14.34
C GLU A 115 27.20 32.47 -15.21
N THR A 116 26.43 31.41 -14.91
CA THR A 116 26.59 30.11 -15.58
C THR A 116 26.07 30.15 -17.02
N LYS A 117 26.86 29.56 -17.92
CA LYS A 117 26.47 29.30 -19.32
C LYS A 117 26.00 27.86 -19.53
N ASN A 118 26.19 26.99 -18.55
CA ASN A 118 25.75 25.60 -18.60
C ASN A 118 24.24 25.52 -18.34
N PRO A 119 23.43 25.07 -19.32
CA PRO A 119 21.97 25.01 -19.16
C PRO A 119 21.50 24.06 -18.08
N ILE A 120 22.28 23.03 -17.75
CA ILE A 120 21.92 22.07 -16.67
C ILE A 120 21.96 22.78 -15.32
N ARG A 121 23.06 23.49 -15.04
CA ARG A 121 23.21 24.26 -13.80
C ARG A 121 22.25 25.42 -13.76
N LYS A 122 22.07 26.12 -14.88
CA LYS A 122 21.14 27.23 -14.98
C LYS A 122 19.72 26.80 -14.60
N ALA A 123 19.26 25.68 -15.15
CA ALA A 123 17.94 25.11 -14.80
C ALA A 123 17.83 24.83 -13.30
N ARG A 124 18.84 24.20 -12.70
CA ARG A 124 18.84 23.86 -11.27
C ARG A 124 18.82 25.09 -10.37
N TYR A 125 19.71 26.08 -10.61
CA TYR A 125 19.73 27.30 -9.80
C TYR A 125 18.44 28.09 -9.96
N ALA A 126 17.94 28.26 -11.19
CA ALA A 126 16.72 28.99 -11.45
C ALA A 126 15.49 28.32 -10.81
N ASP A 127 15.41 26.97 -10.84
CA ASP A 127 14.30 26.23 -10.25
C ASP A 127 14.33 26.28 -8.72
N LEU A 128 15.51 26.13 -8.08
CA LEU A 128 15.69 26.33 -6.65
C LEU A 128 15.31 27.73 -6.20
N LEU A 129 15.73 28.75 -6.98
CA LEU A 129 15.36 30.14 -6.71
C LEU A 129 13.84 30.35 -6.82
N TRP A 130 13.21 29.76 -7.83
CA TRP A 130 11.76 29.79 -7.91
C TRP A 130 11.10 29.18 -6.68
N GLU A 131 11.51 27.97 -6.25
CA GLU A 131 10.96 27.32 -5.06
C GLU A 131 11.16 28.17 -3.80
N ALA A 132 12.34 28.76 -3.60
CA ALA A 132 12.63 29.64 -2.46
C ALA A 132 11.79 30.93 -2.45
N LEU A 133 11.65 31.58 -3.60
CA LEU A 133 11.02 32.89 -3.72
C LEU A 133 9.49 32.80 -3.80
N ARG A 134 8.91 31.72 -4.36
CA ARG A 134 7.45 31.54 -4.40
C ARG A 134 6.85 31.40 -2.99
N VAL A 135 7.55 30.74 -2.06
CA VAL A 135 7.12 30.63 -0.67
C VAL A 135 7.09 32.01 0.00
N LYS A 136 8.07 32.88 -0.34
CA LYS A 136 8.16 34.26 0.14
C LYS A 136 7.21 35.23 -0.62
N ARG A 137 6.48 34.72 -1.62
CA ARG A 137 5.62 35.52 -2.54
C ARG A 137 6.37 36.66 -3.23
N ASP A 138 7.66 36.47 -3.53
CA ASP A 138 8.47 37.45 -4.24
C ASP A 138 8.10 37.40 -5.74
N TRP A 139 7.85 38.58 -6.33
CA TRP A 139 7.52 38.72 -7.76
C TRP A 139 8.62 38.21 -8.71
N LYS A 140 9.89 38.21 -8.26
CA LYS A 140 11.03 37.65 -9.01
C LYS A 140 10.93 36.16 -9.25
N ALA A 141 10.17 35.44 -8.42
CA ALA A 141 9.95 33.99 -8.58
C ALA A 141 9.47 33.63 -9.99
N TYR A 142 8.58 34.44 -10.57
CA TYR A 142 8.08 34.24 -11.94
C TYR A 142 9.20 34.24 -12.98
N SER A 143 10.14 35.20 -12.90
CA SER A 143 11.26 35.30 -13.82
C SER A 143 12.18 34.07 -13.74
N TYR A 144 12.50 33.61 -12.54
CA TYR A 144 13.33 32.42 -12.36
C TYR A 144 12.62 31.13 -12.81
N ALA A 145 11.32 31.02 -12.60
CA ALA A 145 10.55 29.88 -13.13
C ALA A 145 10.62 29.83 -14.68
N LEU A 146 10.46 30.95 -15.36
CA LEU A 146 10.60 31.00 -16.83
C LEU A 146 12.04 30.67 -17.28
N GLN A 147 13.05 31.17 -16.57
CA GLN A 147 14.45 30.83 -16.85
C GLN A 147 14.68 29.32 -16.68
N ALA A 148 14.16 28.68 -15.61
CA ALA A 148 14.26 27.26 -15.37
C ALA A 148 13.61 26.45 -16.50
N GLY A 149 12.36 26.79 -16.86
CA GLY A 149 11.63 26.10 -17.93
C GLY A 149 12.36 26.17 -19.28
N ASN A 150 12.89 27.32 -19.65
CA ASN A 150 13.69 27.46 -20.87
C ASN A 150 15.02 26.69 -20.77
N ALA A 151 15.73 26.80 -19.66
CA ALA A 151 17.01 26.12 -19.47
C ALA A 151 16.88 24.60 -19.48
N TYR A 152 15.74 24.04 -19.01
CA TYR A 152 15.44 22.61 -19.17
C TYR A 152 15.34 22.19 -20.64
N LEU A 153 14.74 23.02 -21.49
CA LEU A 153 14.67 22.76 -22.94
C LEU A 153 16.01 22.95 -23.66
N ASP A 154 16.82 23.89 -23.22
CA ASP A 154 18.15 24.15 -23.80
C ASP A 154 19.15 23.01 -23.55
N GLN A 155 18.81 22.05 -22.64
CA GLN A 155 19.61 20.86 -22.40
C GLN A 155 19.43 19.74 -23.43
N VAL A 156 18.35 19.78 -24.21
CA VAL A 156 17.97 18.72 -25.14
C VAL A 156 19.09 18.27 -26.08
N PRO A 157 19.82 19.16 -26.78
CA PRO A 157 20.91 18.76 -27.66
C PRO A 157 22.00 17.99 -26.95
N LEU A 158 22.31 18.35 -25.71
CA LEU A 158 23.39 17.77 -24.92
C LEU A 158 23.17 16.28 -24.62
N TYR A 159 21.94 15.88 -24.27
CA TYR A 159 21.62 14.48 -23.98
C TYR A 159 21.70 13.58 -25.21
N PHE A 160 21.41 14.11 -26.39
CA PHE A 160 21.54 13.35 -27.65
C PHE A 160 22.97 13.18 -28.11
N GLU A 161 23.83 14.19 -27.96
CA GLU A 161 25.24 14.12 -28.33
C GLU A 161 25.99 13.08 -27.51
N GLN A 162 25.64 12.90 -26.24
CA GLN A 162 26.33 11.99 -25.35
C GLN A 162 25.72 10.59 -25.30
N LYS A 163 24.57 10.32 -25.94
CA LYS A 163 23.81 9.05 -25.90
C LYS A 163 23.55 8.53 -24.47
N ARG A 164 23.52 9.40 -23.48
CA ARG A 164 23.31 9.09 -22.06
C ARG A 164 22.26 10.04 -21.47
N GLY A 165 21.55 9.57 -20.45
CA GLY A 165 20.70 10.44 -19.65
C GLY A 165 19.31 10.74 -20.24
N LEU A 166 18.75 9.90 -21.11
CA LEU A 166 17.39 10.10 -21.66
C LEU A 166 16.32 10.19 -20.57
N ILE A 167 16.55 9.59 -19.40
CA ILE A 167 15.66 9.74 -18.25
C ILE A 167 15.61 11.20 -17.76
N HIS A 168 16.75 11.88 -17.73
CA HIS A 168 16.79 13.30 -17.35
C HIS A 168 16.08 14.17 -18.36
N LEU A 169 16.12 13.79 -19.64
CA LEU A 169 15.41 14.49 -20.71
C LEU A 169 13.90 14.49 -20.49
N THR A 170 13.31 13.31 -20.19
CA THR A 170 11.86 13.23 -19.91
C THR A 170 11.47 14.02 -18.67
N ASN A 171 12.27 13.92 -17.59
CA ASN A 171 12.06 14.70 -16.37
C ASN A 171 12.10 16.22 -16.64
N ASN A 172 13.03 16.66 -17.47
CA ASN A 172 13.15 18.07 -17.84
C ASN A 172 11.92 18.58 -18.61
N PHE A 173 11.38 17.78 -19.54
CA PHE A 173 10.16 18.13 -20.25
C PHE A 173 8.95 18.18 -19.33
N GLN A 174 8.81 17.19 -18.44
CA GLN A 174 7.74 17.19 -17.45
C GLN A 174 7.80 18.42 -16.55
N ARG A 175 9.01 18.77 -16.07
CA ARG A 175 9.18 19.95 -15.21
C ARG A 175 8.91 21.26 -15.95
N ALA A 176 9.38 21.41 -17.18
CA ALA A 176 9.09 22.58 -18.01
C ALA A 176 7.57 22.71 -18.30
N ALA A 177 6.89 21.59 -18.53
CA ALA A 177 5.44 21.54 -18.68
C ALA A 177 4.70 21.94 -17.39
N GLU A 178 5.11 21.41 -16.23
CA GLU A 178 4.57 21.83 -14.92
C GLU A 178 4.71 23.34 -14.70
N ILE A 179 5.91 23.87 -14.94
CA ILE A 179 6.18 25.31 -14.83
C ILE A 179 5.23 26.10 -15.72
N SER A 180 5.05 25.70 -16.99
CA SER A 180 4.15 26.35 -17.90
C SER A 180 2.71 26.39 -17.40
N VAL A 181 2.25 25.29 -16.79
CA VAL A 181 0.90 25.16 -16.24
C VAL A 181 0.73 26.01 -14.97
N ILE A 182 1.68 25.97 -14.06
CA ILE A 182 1.63 26.73 -12.79
C ILE A 182 1.65 28.24 -13.08
N LEU A 183 2.51 28.66 -14.00
CA LEU A 183 2.61 30.08 -14.40
C LEU A 183 1.49 30.50 -15.35
N ASN A 184 0.67 29.57 -15.82
CA ASN A 184 -0.32 29.78 -16.87
C ASN A 184 0.28 30.44 -18.16
N THR A 185 1.45 29.95 -18.60
CA THR A 185 2.24 30.50 -19.70
C THR A 185 2.13 29.64 -20.94
N ARG A 186 1.26 30.03 -21.89
CA ARG A 186 1.04 29.28 -23.15
C ARG A 186 2.30 29.19 -24.01
N ASP A 187 3.10 30.27 -24.06
CA ASP A 187 4.31 30.30 -24.89
C ASP A 187 5.33 29.23 -24.51
N LEU A 188 5.54 29.04 -23.20
CA LEU A 188 6.41 27.96 -22.74
C LEU A 188 5.82 26.59 -23.07
N ALA A 189 4.51 26.39 -22.88
CA ALA A 189 3.81 25.16 -23.23
C ALA A 189 3.96 24.81 -24.72
N LEU A 190 3.78 25.78 -25.62
CA LEU A 190 4.01 25.65 -27.07
C LEU A 190 5.46 25.25 -27.38
N LYS A 191 6.43 25.87 -26.72
CA LYS A 191 7.85 25.56 -26.88
C LYS A 191 8.16 24.14 -26.45
N VAL A 192 7.60 23.67 -25.32
CA VAL A 192 7.74 22.29 -24.82
C VAL A 192 7.17 21.31 -25.85
N SER A 193 5.92 21.53 -26.29
CA SER A 193 5.25 20.59 -27.21
C SER A 193 5.96 20.52 -28.57
N GLN A 194 6.42 21.63 -29.10
CA GLN A 194 7.19 21.66 -30.34
C GLN A 194 8.52 20.91 -30.20
N THR A 195 9.26 21.18 -29.12
CA THR A 195 10.55 20.53 -28.89
C THR A 195 10.38 19.02 -28.74
N ILE A 196 9.32 18.53 -28.03
CA ILE A 196 9.00 17.11 -27.95
C ILE A 196 8.72 16.56 -29.36
N SER A 197 7.86 17.21 -30.15
CA SER A 197 7.49 16.75 -31.49
C SER A 197 8.72 16.60 -32.40
N ASP A 198 9.67 17.54 -32.34
CA ASP A 198 10.91 17.49 -33.12
C ASP A 198 11.83 16.29 -32.73
N LEU A 199 11.65 15.73 -31.54
CA LEU A 199 12.49 14.64 -31.01
C LEU A 199 11.90 13.26 -31.23
N LEU A 200 10.60 13.12 -31.42
CA LEU A 200 9.91 11.84 -31.42
C LEU A 200 10.52 10.83 -32.40
N SER A 201 10.83 11.24 -33.63
CA SER A 201 11.41 10.36 -34.64
C SER A 201 12.81 9.88 -34.25
N ARG A 202 13.63 10.75 -33.67
CA ARG A 202 14.98 10.39 -33.22
C ARG A 202 14.95 9.40 -32.06
N LEU A 203 14.00 9.55 -31.13
CA LEU A 203 13.81 8.61 -30.03
C LEU A 203 13.34 7.24 -30.51
N LEU A 204 12.50 7.18 -31.55
CA LEU A 204 12.11 5.94 -32.19
C LEU A 204 13.30 5.23 -32.85
N GLU A 205 14.18 5.96 -33.54
CA GLU A 205 15.40 5.41 -34.13
C GLU A 205 16.36 4.83 -33.08
N CYS A 206 16.37 5.41 -31.86
CA CYS A 206 17.12 4.91 -30.72
C CYS A 206 16.41 3.80 -29.94
N GLU A 207 15.21 3.36 -30.36
CA GLU A 207 14.37 2.36 -29.66
C GLU A 207 14.05 2.76 -28.19
N ALA A 208 13.95 4.06 -27.93
CA ALA A 208 13.75 4.62 -26.59
C ALA A 208 12.27 4.64 -26.16
N TYR A 209 11.56 3.49 -26.28
CA TYR A 209 10.11 3.38 -26.13
C TYR A 209 9.55 3.84 -24.78
N ILE A 210 10.24 3.57 -23.67
CA ILE A 210 9.82 4.02 -22.34
C ILE A 210 9.75 5.53 -22.28
N TYR A 211 10.75 6.20 -22.82
CA TYR A 211 10.83 7.67 -22.81
C TYR A 211 9.79 8.29 -23.75
N LEU A 212 9.47 7.64 -24.88
CA LEU A 212 8.39 8.08 -25.77
C LEU A 212 7.06 8.12 -25.03
N SER A 213 6.73 7.10 -24.24
CA SER A 213 5.46 7.06 -23.51
C SER A 213 5.33 8.19 -22.49
N GLU A 214 6.42 8.55 -21.80
CA GLU A 214 6.40 9.67 -20.84
C GLU A 214 6.24 11.02 -21.56
N LEU A 215 6.81 11.17 -22.75
CA LEU A 215 6.62 12.39 -23.55
C LEU A 215 5.19 12.51 -24.07
N PHE A 216 4.52 11.41 -24.43
CA PHE A 216 3.10 11.45 -24.83
C PHE A 216 2.20 11.92 -23.69
N LYS A 217 2.46 11.47 -22.48
CA LYS A 217 1.75 11.94 -21.27
C LYS A 217 2.01 13.43 -21.02
N THR A 218 3.25 13.88 -21.28
CA THR A 218 3.60 15.30 -21.13
C THR A 218 2.86 16.16 -22.14
N LEU A 219 2.74 15.73 -23.39
CA LEU A 219 1.94 16.40 -24.42
C LEU A 219 0.46 16.46 -24.03
N GLU A 220 -0.10 15.36 -23.55
CA GLU A 220 -1.49 15.30 -23.07
C GLU A 220 -1.72 16.24 -21.88
N PHE A 221 -0.78 16.29 -20.93
CA PHE A 221 -0.86 17.19 -19.78
C PHE A 221 -0.91 18.66 -20.19
N ILE A 222 -0.06 19.05 -21.16
CA ILE A 222 -0.06 20.42 -21.72
C ILE A 222 -1.38 20.70 -22.43
N GLU A 223 -1.83 19.81 -23.30
CA GLU A 223 -3.04 19.98 -24.11
C GLU A 223 -4.31 20.12 -23.27
N LYS A 224 -4.41 19.35 -22.16
CA LYS A 224 -5.52 19.48 -21.20
C LYS A 224 -5.62 20.89 -20.59
N LYS A 225 -4.48 21.55 -20.35
CA LYS A 225 -4.45 22.89 -19.76
C LYS A 225 -4.53 24.01 -20.81
N PHE A 226 -3.87 23.80 -21.92
CA PHE A 226 -3.78 24.76 -23.02
C PHE A 226 -4.27 24.12 -24.33
N PRO A 227 -5.58 24.05 -24.58
CA PRO A 227 -6.11 23.46 -25.81
C PRO A 227 -5.45 24.06 -27.07
N ASP A 228 -5.24 23.24 -28.07
CA ASP A 228 -4.53 23.58 -29.32
C ASP A 228 -3.03 23.92 -29.14
N SER A 229 -2.41 23.49 -28.04
CA SER A 229 -0.96 23.65 -27.85
C SER A 229 -0.15 22.55 -28.50
N VAL A 230 -0.78 21.40 -28.80
CA VAL A 230 -0.19 20.31 -29.56
C VAL A 230 -0.89 20.24 -30.92
N SER A 231 -0.14 20.39 -32.00
CA SER A 231 -0.74 20.39 -33.33
C SER A 231 -1.33 19.03 -33.71
N SER A 232 -2.37 19.01 -34.54
CA SER A 232 -2.91 17.77 -35.11
C SER A 232 -1.84 16.95 -35.85
N GLN A 233 -0.86 17.62 -36.48
CA GLN A 233 0.28 16.97 -37.09
C GLN A 233 1.16 16.23 -36.06
N SER A 234 1.40 16.85 -34.91
CA SER A 234 2.14 16.19 -33.81
C SER A 234 1.41 14.96 -33.28
N TRP A 235 0.09 15.02 -33.14
CA TRP A 235 -0.72 13.85 -32.74
C TRP A 235 -0.71 12.75 -33.79
N GLN A 236 -0.75 13.08 -35.08
CA GLN A 236 -0.58 12.10 -36.16
C GLN A 236 0.80 11.44 -36.09
N GLN A 237 1.85 12.21 -35.88
CA GLN A 237 3.22 11.69 -35.71
C GLN A 237 3.33 10.75 -34.52
N VAL A 238 2.75 11.09 -33.35
CA VAL A 238 2.70 10.21 -32.17
C VAL A 238 2.06 8.85 -32.56
N ARG A 239 0.91 8.88 -33.23
CA ARG A 239 0.19 7.69 -33.65
C ARG A 239 1.00 6.80 -34.60
N GLU A 240 1.64 7.39 -35.60
CA GLU A 240 2.48 6.68 -36.57
C GLU A 240 3.71 6.03 -35.89
N ILE A 241 4.35 6.77 -34.99
CA ILE A 241 5.49 6.26 -34.19
C ILE A 241 5.06 5.06 -33.37
N CYS A 242 3.91 5.12 -32.72
CA CYS A 242 3.39 4.03 -31.93
C CYS A 242 3.05 2.79 -32.78
N TYR A 243 2.45 2.94 -33.95
CA TYR A 243 2.23 1.82 -34.89
C TYR A 243 3.54 1.15 -35.29
N ASN A 244 4.53 1.94 -35.68
CA ASN A 244 5.85 1.43 -36.07
C ASN A 244 6.55 0.73 -34.90
N ALA A 245 6.47 1.29 -33.70
CA ALA A 245 7.04 0.71 -32.48
C ALA A 245 6.38 -0.64 -32.13
N ILE A 246 5.05 -0.72 -32.15
CA ILE A 246 4.30 -1.95 -31.87
C ILE A 246 4.68 -3.04 -32.88
N THR A 247 4.73 -2.71 -34.17
CA THR A 247 5.11 -3.68 -35.22
C THR A 247 6.52 -4.25 -34.98
N LYS A 248 7.47 -3.42 -34.55
CA LYS A 248 8.83 -3.88 -34.22
C LYS A 248 8.84 -4.74 -32.94
N LEU A 249 8.14 -4.30 -31.91
CA LEU A 249 8.10 -5.00 -30.62
C LEU A 249 7.46 -6.37 -30.72
N GLU A 250 6.36 -6.50 -31.47
CA GLU A 250 5.67 -7.78 -31.70
C GLU A 250 6.50 -8.78 -32.51
N GLY A 251 7.47 -8.31 -33.27
CA GLY A 251 8.46 -9.16 -33.97
C GLY A 251 9.56 -9.72 -33.05
N GLN A 252 9.68 -9.25 -31.82
CA GLN A 252 10.72 -9.67 -30.87
C GLN A 252 10.28 -10.89 -30.05
N LYS A 253 11.26 -11.71 -29.62
CA LYS A 253 11.02 -12.82 -28.69
C LYS A 253 12.11 -12.82 -27.62
N PRO A 254 11.74 -12.80 -26.32
CA PRO A 254 10.38 -12.73 -25.79
C PRO A 254 9.72 -11.36 -26.06
N LEU A 255 8.39 -11.36 -26.18
CA LEU A 255 7.61 -10.13 -26.33
C LEU A 255 7.74 -9.28 -25.05
N ASN A 256 7.90 -7.97 -25.21
CA ASN A 256 7.90 -7.02 -24.09
C ASN A 256 6.53 -6.33 -24.02
N ASP A 257 5.58 -6.99 -23.35
CA ASP A 257 4.20 -6.52 -23.22
C ASP A 257 4.09 -5.14 -22.55
N PHE A 258 4.99 -4.83 -21.61
CA PHE A 258 5.04 -3.51 -20.99
C PHE A 258 5.31 -2.38 -22.00
N LEU A 259 6.27 -2.59 -22.92
CA LEU A 259 6.56 -1.60 -23.96
C LEU A 259 5.44 -1.53 -25.01
N VAL A 260 4.85 -2.65 -25.37
CA VAL A 260 3.68 -2.69 -26.28
C VAL A 260 2.53 -1.91 -25.67
N GLN A 261 2.22 -2.14 -24.38
CA GLN A 261 1.15 -1.42 -23.67
C GLN A 261 1.42 0.08 -23.59
N ALA A 262 2.68 0.49 -23.36
CA ALA A 262 3.07 1.89 -23.37
C ALA A 262 2.82 2.57 -24.73
N MET A 263 3.08 1.88 -25.84
CA MET A 263 2.80 2.39 -27.20
C MET A 263 1.31 2.37 -27.53
N VAL A 264 0.57 1.38 -27.07
CA VAL A 264 -0.90 1.34 -27.17
C VAL A 264 -1.54 2.56 -26.51
N GLN A 265 -1.05 2.98 -25.36
CA GLN A 265 -1.52 4.22 -24.71
C GLN A 265 -1.26 5.46 -25.57
N GLY A 266 -0.13 5.53 -26.25
CA GLY A 266 0.16 6.62 -27.21
C GLY A 266 -0.85 6.69 -28.37
N ILE A 267 -1.30 5.52 -28.90
CA ILE A 267 -2.34 5.48 -29.94
C ILE A 267 -3.68 5.94 -29.37
N ILE A 268 -4.04 5.51 -28.16
CA ILE A 268 -5.29 5.93 -27.52
C ILE A 268 -5.32 7.44 -27.34
N ILE A 269 -4.27 8.02 -26.74
CA ILE A 269 -4.17 9.46 -26.47
C ILE A 269 -4.25 10.25 -27.79
N SER A 270 -3.43 9.90 -28.78
CA SER A 270 -3.40 10.61 -30.05
C SER A 270 -4.72 10.50 -30.81
N SER A 271 -5.38 9.34 -30.79
CA SER A 271 -6.66 9.14 -31.47
C SER A 271 -7.79 9.96 -30.82
N ILE A 272 -7.80 10.11 -29.51
CA ILE A 272 -8.75 10.99 -28.79
C ILE A 272 -8.57 12.44 -29.28
N HIS A 273 -7.34 12.94 -29.34
CA HIS A 273 -7.06 14.32 -29.76
C HIS A 273 -7.28 14.57 -31.26
N LEU A 274 -7.26 13.50 -32.07
CA LEU A 274 -7.60 13.55 -33.49
C LEU A 274 -9.09 13.34 -33.80
N GLY A 275 -9.90 13.03 -32.78
CA GLY A 275 -11.34 12.74 -32.96
C GLY A 275 -11.64 11.36 -33.56
N ASP A 276 -10.66 10.44 -33.53
CA ASP A 276 -10.78 9.09 -34.09
C ASP A 276 -11.27 8.10 -33.02
N ASP A 277 -12.49 8.28 -32.52
CA ASP A 277 -13.05 7.52 -31.40
C ASP A 277 -13.07 5.99 -31.66
N ALA A 278 -13.23 5.57 -32.91
CA ALA A 278 -13.22 4.16 -33.29
C ALA A 278 -11.85 3.51 -33.04
N ILE A 279 -10.78 4.19 -33.44
CA ILE A 279 -9.40 3.72 -33.21
C ILE A 279 -9.09 3.77 -31.69
N ALA A 280 -9.48 4.85 -31.02
CA ALA A 280 -9.30 4.94 -29.56
C ALA A 280 -9.99 3.79 -28.82
N TRP A 281 -11.20 3.40 -29.26
CA TRP A 281 -11.92 2.26 -28.69
C TRP A 281 -11.21 0.94 -28.94
N GLU A 282 -10.84 0.65 -30.19
CA GLU A 282 -10.11 -0.55 -30.58
C GLU A 282 -8.86 -0.78 -29.71
N TYR A 283 -8.05 0.27 -29.56
CA TYR A 283 -6.82 0.18 -28.78
C TYR A 283 -7.05 0.17 -27.25
N ARG A 284 -8.15 0.74 -26.77
CA ARG A 284 -8.55 0.57 -25.37
C ARG A 284 -8.91 -0.90 -25.05
N VAL A 285 -9.58 -1.59 -25.95
CA VAL A 285 -9.88 -3.02 -25.80
C VAL A 285 -8.60 -3.86 -25.79
N ARG A 286 -7.60 -3.47 -26.56
CA ARG A 286 -6.32 -4.17 -26.64
C ARG A 286 -5.54 -4.16 -25.31
N VAL A 287 -5.72 -3.16 -24.45
CA VAL A 287 -5.00 -3.08 -23.16
C VAL A 287 -5.28 -4.29 -22.25
N PRO A 288 -6.53 -4.63 -21.89
CA PRO A 288 -6.80 -5.83 -21.11
C PRO A 288 -6.47 -7.13 -21.86
N GLU A 289 -6.52 -7.18 -23.20
CA GLU A 289 -6.12 -8.35 -24.00
C GLU A 289 -4.62 -8.64 -23.89
N ILE A 290 -3.77 -7.61 -23.79
CA ILE A 290 -2.33 -7.77 -23.54
C ILE A 290 -2.13 -8.44 -22.18
N ASN A 291 -2.84 -8.00 -21.14
CA ASN A 291 -2.76 -8.60 -19.81
C ASN A 291 -3.24 -10.06 -19.79
N GLU A 292 -4.32 -10.41 -20.54
CA GLU A 292 -4.75 -11.80 -20.71
C GLU A 292 -3.65 -12.68 -21.34
N ASN A 293 -2.97 -12.15 -22.36
CA ASN A 293 -1.92 -12.88 -23.07
C ASN A 293 -0.68 -13.06 -22.20
N GLU A 294 -0.28 -12.02 -21.45
CA GLU A 294 0.83 -12.10 -20.50
C GLU A 294 0.52 -13.13 -19.39
N ALA A 295 -0.71 -13.15 -18.86
CA ALA A 295 -1.13 -14.15 -17.89
C ALA A 295 -0.94 -15.58 -18.44
N LYS A 296 -1.39 -15.84 -19.67
CA LYS A 296 -1.24 -17.15 -20.31
C LYS A 296 0.22 -17.53 -20.54
N ALA A 297 1.06 -16.56 -20.92
CA ALA A 297 2.49 -16.78 -21.12
C ALA A 297 3.21 -17.14 -19.82
N ARG A 298 2.81 -16.52 -18.70
CA ARG A 298 3.39 -16.78 -17.38
C ARG A 298 2.95 -18.10 -16.77
N GLU A 299 1.74 -18.56 -17.05
CA GLU A 299 1.24 -19.83 -16.55
C GLU A 299 1.94 -21.04 -17.18
N GLY A 300 2.31 -20.97 -18.45
CA GLY A 300 2.91 -22.08 -19.21
C GLY A 300 4.44 -22.10 -19.30
N GLY A 301 5.15 -21.20 -18.63
CA GLY A 301 6.60 -21.05 -18.80
C GLY A 301 7.41 -22.18 -18.16
N GLU A 302 8.29 -22.85 -18.92
CA GLU A 302 9.26 -23.81 -18.39
C GLU A 302 10.16 -23.13 -17.33
N GLY A 303 10.21 -23.71 -16.12
CA GLY A 303 11.04 -23.23 -15.02
C GLY A 303 10.41 -22.16 -14.12
N ILE A 304 9.17 -21.76 -14.35
CA ILE A 304 8.45 -20.83 -13.46
C ILE A 304 7.76 -21.64 -12.35
N THR A 305 8.29 -21.61 -11.15
CA THR A 305 7.58 -22.04 -9.95
C THR A 305 6.59 -20.95 -9.52
N ASN A 306 5.33 -21.32 -9.25
CA ASN A 306 4.24 -20.41 -8.89
C ASN A 306 3.73 -19.50 -10.04
N GLY A 307 3.70 -19.99 -11.26
CA GLY A 307 3.20 -19.28 -12.43
C GLY A 307 1.77 -18.79 -12.26
N SER A 308 0.91 -19.54 -11.59
CA SER A 308 -0.50 -19.19 -11.34
C SER A 308 -0.67 -17.94 -10.50
N ALA A 309 0.15 -17.75 -9.46
CA ALA A 309 0.08 -16.55 -8.63
C ALA A 309 0.49 -15.27 -9.39
N VAL A 310 1.49 -15.38 -10.28
CA VAL A 310 1.90 -14.27 -11.15
C VAL A 310 0.82 -13.98 -12.19
N SER A 311 0.28 -15.01 -12.85
CA SER A 311 -0.78 -14.91 -13.84
C SER A 311 -2.04 -14.27 -13.26
N LEU A 312 -2.37 -14.57 -12.00
CA LEU A 312 -3.50 -14.00 -11.28
C LEU A 312 -3.48 -12.46 -11.28
N LYS A 313 -2.31 -11.84 -11.08
CA LYS A 313 -2.18 -10.38 -11.09
C LYS A 313 -2.56 -9.81 -12.47
N PHE A 314 -2.08 -10.40 -13.55
CA PHE A 314 -2.39 -9.94 -14.91
C PHE A 314 -3.88 -10.11 -15.26
N ILE A 315 -4.52 -11.22 -14.83
CA ILE A 315 -5.97 -11.41 -15.03
C ILE A 315 -6.79 -10.42 -14.19
N GLN A 316 -6.34 -10.05 -13.00
CA GLN A 316 -6.98 -8.98 -12.23
C GLN A 316 -6.88 -7.63 -12.94
N ASP A 317 -5.73 -7.29 -13.50
CA ASP A 317 -5.53 -6.06 -14.26
C ASP A 317 -6.40 -6.07 -15.55
N ALA A 318 -6.53 -7.21 -16.22
CA ALA A 318 -7.45 -7.39 -17.34
C ALA A 318 -8.92 -7.21 -16.91
N LEU A 319 -9.33 -7.78 -15.77
CA LEU A 319 -10.68 -7.60 -15.22
C LEU A 319 -11.00 -6.12 -15.00
N HIS A 320 -10.10 -5.38 -14.33
CA HIS A 320 -10.29 -3.95 -14.11
C HIS A 320 -10.37 -3.17 -15.42
N GLY A 321 -9.54 -3.53 -16.40
CA GLY A 321 -9.58 -2.96 -17.75
C GLY A 321 -10.94 -3.16 -18.41
N TYR A 322 -11.47 -4.38 -18.41
CA TYR A 322 -12.79 -4.67 -18.99
C TYR A 322 -13.94 -4.01 -18.20
N GLN A 323 -13.87 -3.94 -16.88
CA GLN A 323 -14.86 -3.19 -16.07
C GLN A 323 -14.88 -1.70 -16.44
N TYR A 324 -13.72 -1.10 -16.63
CA TYR A 324 -13.62 0.27 -17.11
C TYR A 324 -14.25 0.41 -18.51
N LEU A 325 -13.98 -0.52 -19.43
CA LEU A 325 -14.56 -0.51 -20.79
C LEU A 325 -16.09 -0.64 -20.77
N VAL A 326 -16.66 -1.44 -19.87
CA VAL A 326 -18.11 -1.53 -19.68
C VAL A 326 -18.70 -0.16 -19.32
N SER A 327 -17.98 0.64 -18.49
CA SER A 327 -18.45 1.94 -18.04
C SER A 327 -18.43 3.02 -19.12
N ILE A 328 -17.53 2.89 -20.11
CA ILE A 328 -17.32 3.89 -21.18
C ILE A 328 -17.72 3.38 -22.58
N ALA A 329 -18.40 2.23 -22.65
CA ALA A 329 -18.74 1.60 -23.92
C ALA A 329 -19.60 2.54 -24.82
N PRO A 330 -19.24 2.66 -26.11
CA PRO A 330 -19.91 3.59 -27.02
C PRO A 330 -21.33 3.19 -27.38
N ASN A 331 -21.69 1.92 -27.20
CA ASN A 331 -23.00 1.37 -27.50
C ASN A 331 -23.28 0.08 -26.72
N GLU A 332 -24.54 -0.38 -26.70
CA GLU A 332 -24.96 -1.57 -25.95
C GLU A 332 -24.34 -2.88 -26.46
N LYS A 333 -23.96 -2.97 -27.72
CA LYS A 333 -23.27 -4.15 -28.27
C LYS A 333 -21.89 -4.29 -27.65
N GLU A 334 -21.09 -3.24 -27.69
CA GLU A 334 -19.75 -3.22 -27.10
C GLU A 334 -19.81 -3.44 -25.58
N LYS A 335 -20.77 -2.80 -24.91
CA LYS A 335 -21.02 -2.98 -23.48
C LYS A 335 -21.32 -4.44 -23.12
N SER A 336 -22.19 -5.10 -23.88
CA SER A 336 -22.52 -6.53 -23.68
C SER A 336 -21.30 -7.43 -23.91
N GLN A 337 -20.49 -7.13 -24.93
CA GLN A 337 -19.27 -7.88 -25.22
C GLN A 337 -18.26 -7.74 -24.06
N MET A 338 -18.02 -6.53 -23.59
CA MET A 338 -17.10 -6.29 -22.47
C MET A 338 -17.61 -6.91 -21.17
N SER A 339 -18.94 -6.87 -20.93
CA SER A 339 -19.56 -7.55 -19.79
C SER A 339 -19.34 -9.07 -19.83
N GLY A 340 -19.40 -9.67 -21.01
CA GLY A 340 -19.05 -11.08 -21.23
C GLY A 340 -17.60 -11.38 -20.83
N LYS A 341 -16.67 -10.50 -21.21
CA LYS A 341 -15.26 -10.59 -20.84
C LYS A 341 -15.04 -10.45 -19.31
N VAL A 342 -15.76 -9.55 -18.65
CA VAL A 342 -15.73 -9.43 -17.17
C VAL A 342 -16.09 -10.77 -16.51
N GLU A 343 -17.16 -11.46 -16.98
CA GLU A 343 -17.56 -12.75 -16.41
C GLU A 343 -16.57 -13.88 -16.76
N GLU A 344 -15.91 -13.80 -17.92
CA GLU A 344 -14.81 -14.70 -18.26
C GLU A 344 -13.63 -14.53 -17.31
N MET A 345 -13.17 -13.30 -17.07
CA MET A 345 -12.06 -13.01 -16.16
C MET A 345 -12.36 -13.42 -14.72
N LYS A 346 -13.58 -13.22 -14.22
CA LYS A 346 -13.98 -13.70 -12.89
C LYS A 346 -13.85 -15.22 -12.74
N ARG A 347 -14.20 -15.98 -13.79
CA ARG A 347 -14.05 -17.45 -13.78
C ARG A 347 -12.57 -17.84 -13.79
N GLU A 348 -11.77 -17.13 -14.56
CA GLU A 348 -10.34 -17.37 -14.68
C GLU A 348 -9.61 -17.05 -13.37
N ILE A 349 -9.95 -15.96 -12.69
CA ILE A 349 -9.46 -15.62 -11.35
C ILE A 349 -9.70 -16.79 -10.38
N ARG A 350 -10.93 -17.32 -10.34
CA ARG A 350 -11.25 -18.46 -9.46
C ARG A 350 -10.41 -19.70 -9.79
N ARG A 351 -10.17 -19.96 -11.07
CA ARG A 351 -9.34 -21.08 -11.53
C ARG A 351 -7.89 -20.90 -11.05
N LEU A 352 -7.32 -19.73 -11.29
CA LEU A 352 -5.93 -19.43 -10.94
C LEU A 352 -5.70 -19.40 -9.43
N ILE A 353 -6.66 -18.92 -8.63
CA ILE A 353 -6.54 -18.94 -7.17
C ILE A 353 -6.45 -20.38 -6.67
N ARG A 354 -7.36 -21.27 -7.10
CA ARG A 354 -7.31 -22.69 -6.71
C ARG A 354 -6.01 -23.38 -7.14
N GLN A 355 -5.49 -23.01 -8.31
CA GLN A 355 -4.22 -23.56 -8.78
C GLN A 355 -3.05 -23.01 -7.95
N SER A 356 -3.02 -21.72 -7.63
CA SER A 356 -1.97 -21.14 -6.81
C SER A 356 -1.97 -21.69 -5.37
N GLU A 357 -3.14 -22.01 -4.80
CA GLU A 357 -3.22 -22.70 -3.50
C GLU A 357 -2.51 -24.06 -3.55
N ASN A 358 -2.68 -24.81 -4.64
CA ASN A 358 -1.99 -26.10 -4.82
C ASN A 358 -0.47 -25.95 -5.06
N GLU A 359 -0.02 -24.81 -5.58
CA GLU A 359 1.39 -24.49 -5.81
C GLU A 359 2.08 -23.98 -4.53
N MET A 360 1.32 -23.51 -3.53
CA MET A 360 1.86 -23.00 -2.27
C MET A 360 2.52 -24.11 -1.45
N LYS A 361 3.68 -23.81 -0.90
CA LYS A 361 4.38 -24.70 0.04
C LYS A 361 4.06 -24.29 1.46
N ALA A 362 3.52 -25.21 2.25
CA ALA A 362 3.33 -25.00 3.67
C ALA A 362 4.71 -24.84 4.37
N ILE A 363 4.88 -23.75 5.09
CA ILE A 363 6.01 -23.54 5.99
C ILE A 363 5.48 -23.74 7.41
N SER A 364 5.96 -24.76 8.09
CA SER A 364 5.62 -25.02 9.49
C SER A 364 6.82 -24.76 10.38
N VAL A 365 6.58 -24.05 11.48
CA VAL A 365 7.56 -23.83 12.54
C VAL A 365 7.00 -24.48 13.80
N SER A 366 7.77 -25.41 14.38
CA SER A 366 7.41 -26.04 15.63
C SER A 366 8.07 -25.28 16.79
N VAL A 367 7.26 -24.85 17.75
CA VAL A 367 7.75 -24.25 18.99
C VAL A 367 7.44 -25.23 20.13
N GLU A 368 8.48 -25.72 20.80
CA GLU A 368 8.32 -26.55 21.98
C GLU A 368 8.11 -25.68 23.23
N ILE A 369 6.94 -25.81 23.86
CA ILE A 369 6.66 -25.18 25.14
C ILE A 369 6.97 -26.19 26.25
N PRO A 370 7.91 -25.89 27.17
CA PRO A 370 8.22 -26.81 28.27
C PRO A 370 6.99 -27.14 29.09
N LYS A 371 6.81 -28.43 29.37
CA LYS A 371 5.65 -28.95 30.12
C LYS A 371 5.49 -28.24 31.47
N GLU A 372 6.59 -27.91 32.13
CA GLU A 372 6.60 -27.22 33.43
C GLU A 372 6.01 -25.81 33.34
N LYS A 373 6.18 -25.12 32.19
CA LYS A 373 5.55 -23.81 31.94
C LYS A 373 4.05 -23.93 31.81
N ILE A 374 3.58 -24.95 31.06
CA ILE A 374 2.14 -25.24 30.89
C ILE A 374 1.52 -25.59 32.23
N GLU A 375 2.12 -26.51 32.99
CA GLU A 375 1.62 -26.91 34.31
C GLU A 375 1.57 -25.74 35.29
N ARG A 376 2.58 -24.88 35.30
CA ARG A 376 2.57 -23.65 36.11
C ARG A 376 1.45 -22.70 35.72
N PHE A 377 1.21 -22.55 34.42
CA PHE A 377 0.17 -21.70 33.89
C PHE A 377 -1.23 -22.17 34.27
N ILE A 378 -1.54 -23.47 34.14
CA ILE A 378 -2.87 -24.01 34.41
C ILE A 378 -3.14 -24.33 35.88
N LYS A 379 -2.09 -24.39 36.71
CA LYS A 379 -2.18 -24.76 38.13
C LYS A 379 -3.24 -23.95 38.90
N PRO A 380 -3.33 -22.61 38.79
CA PRO A 380 -4.34 -21.86 39.53
C PRO A 380 -5.78 -22.25 39.18
N LEU A 381 -6.04 -22.61 37.90
CA LEU A 381 -7.36 -23.07 37.45
C LEU A 381 -7.68 -24.45 38.00
N LEU A 382 -6.70 -25.36 38.08
CA LEU A 382 -6.88 -26.71 38.64
C LEU A 382 -7.08 -26.70 40.15
N GLU A 383 -6.52 -25.72 40.85
CA GLU A 383 -6.66 -25.56 42.30
C GLU A 383 -7.91 -24.75 42.72
N ALA A 384 -8.60 -24.10 41.74
CA ALA A 384 -9.81 -23.34 41.99
C ALA A 384 -10.99 -24.26 42.39
N ASN A 385 -11.93 -23.74 43.20
CA ASN A 385 -13.18 -24.42 43.49
C ASN A 385 -14.03 -24.56 42.21
N SER A 386 -14.84 -25.61 42.11
CA SER A 386 -15.67 -25.86 40.91
C SER A 386 -16.61 -24.71 40.55
N ILE A 387 -17.03 -23.89 41.51
CA ILE A 387 -17.91 -22.74 41.30
C ILE A 387 -17.11 -21.55 40.73
N ASP A 388 -15.86 -21.41 41.10
CA ASP A 388 -15.01 -20.28 40.77
C ASP A 388 -14.24 -20.47 39.46
N VAL A 389 -14.12 -21.71 38.98
CA VAL A 389 -13.26 -22.02 37.82
C VAL A 389 -13.70 -21.35 36.54
N LEU A 390 -15.02 -21.27 36.25
CA LEU A 390 -15.53 -20.64 35.03
C LEU A 390 -15.39 -19.09 35.07
N PRO A 391 -15.79 -18.39 36.15
CA PRO A 391 -15.49 -16.97 36.29
C PRO A 391 -13.98 -16.64 36.20
N MET A 392 -13.14 -17.51 36.80
CA MET A 392 -11.70 -17.38 36.74
C MET A 392 -11.18 -17.57 35.30
N LEU A 393 -11.67 -18.57 34.58
CA LEU A 393 -11.32 -18.86 33.19
C LEU A 393 -11.68 -17.66 32.27
N CYS A 394 -12.84 -17.02 32.48
CA CYS A 394 -13.27 -15.85 31.73
C CYS A 394 -12.31 -14.67 31.84
N SER A 395 -11.69 -14.50 33.00
CA SER A 395 -10.78 -13.38 33.31
C SER A 395 -9.31 -13.79 33.37
N TYR A 396 -8.98 -15.01 32.93
CA TYR A 396 -7.64 -15.56 33.08
C TYR A 396 -6.65 -14.79 32.20
N PRO A 397 -5.49 -14.35 32.74
CA PRO A 397 -4.48 -13.66 31.97
C PRO A 397 -4.04 -14.47 30.74
N ASP A 398 -3.70 -13.79 29.67
CA ASP A 398 -3.18 -14.35 28.42
C ASP A 398 -4.14 -15.27 27.62
N LEU A 399 -5.39 -15.44 28.07
CA LEU A 399 -6.42 -16.11 27.28
C LEU A 399 -7.25 -15.15 26.39
N THR A 400 -7.02 -13.86 26.49
CA THR A 400 -7.45 -12.86 25.50
C THR A 400 -6.22 -12.10 25.03
N PRO A 401 -6.16 -11.65 23.76
CA PRO A 401 -4.97 -10.99 23.21
C PRO A 401 -4.73 -9.64 23.90
N ASN A 402 -3.48 -9.38 24.28
CA ASN A 402 -3.04 -8.05 24.65
C ASN A 402 -2.71 -7.26 23.36
N ILE A 403 -3.64 -6.44 22.92
CA ILE A 403 -3.54 -5.79 21.62
C ILE A 403 -2.41 -4.77 21.54
N ASP A 404 -2.12 -4.07 22.65
CA ASP A 404 -1.02 -3.11 22.70
C ASP A 404 0.33 -3.82 22.58
N GLU A 405 0.48 -4.95 23.26
CA GLU A 405 1.69 -5.77 23.14
C GLU A 405 1.85 -6.36 21.74
N LEU A 406 0.77 -6.82 21.12
CA LEU A 406 0.81 -7.32 19.73
C LEU A 406 1.15 -6.21 18.73
N ARG A 407 0.70 -4.98 18.94
CA ARG A 407 1.10 -3.81 18.13
C ARG A 407 2.59 -3.49 18.28
N GLU A 408 3.10 -3.54 19.49
CA GLU A 408 4.53 -3.34 19.77
C GLU A 408 5.39 -4.42 19.10
N GLN A 409 4.99 -5.69 19.22
CA GLN A 409 5.66 -6.81 18.54
C GLN A 409 5.62 -6.66 17.02
N ALA A 410 4.48 -6.26 16.45
CA ALA A 410 4.33 -6.01 15.02
C ALA A 410 5.27 -4.89 14.53
N LYS A 411 5.36 -3.80 15.28
CA LYS A 411 6.27 -2.69 15.00
C LYS A 411 7.75 -3.14 15.06
N HIS A 412 8.13 -3.85 16.11
CA HIS A 412 9.50 -4.34 16.28
C HIS A 412 9.90 -5.30 15.14
N MET A 413 8.99 -6.20 14.74
CA MET A 413 9.26 -7.13 13.63
C MET A 413 9.41 -6.40 12.29
N SER A 414 8.65 -5.34 12.02
CA SER A 414 8.85 -4.54 10.80
C SER A 414 10.18 -3.77 10.82
N GLU A 415 10.70 -3.40 11.97
CA GLU A 415 12.02 -2.80 12.13
C GLU A 415 13.17 -3.81 11.96
N GLU A 416 13.01 -5.04 12.46
CA GLU A 416 14.03 -6.10 12.33
C GLU A 416 14.05 -6.78 10.97
N ALA A 417 12.91 -6.87 10.29
CA ALA A 417 12.74 -7.54 9.00
C ALA A 417 12.11 -6.61 7.95
N PRO A 418 12.79 -5.53 7.52
CA PRO A 418 12.22 -4.52 6.63
C PRO A 418 11.79 -5.09 5.26
N LEU A 419 12.36 -6.22 4.82
CA LEU A 419 11.93 -6.89 3.59
C LEU A 419 10.46 -7.34 3.64
N THR A 420 9.92 -7.63 4.82
CA THR A 420 8.50 -8.04 4.95
C THR A 420 7.52 -6.91 4.67
N SER A 421 7.92 -5.65 4.88
CA SER A 421 7.12 -4.47 4.54
C SER A 421 7.28 -4.03 3.08
N ILE A 422 8.41 -4.40 2.43
CA ILE A 422 8.67 -4.08 1.02
C ILE A 422 7.83 -4.96 0.08
N LEU A 423 7.53 -6.18 0.50
CA LEU A 423 6.75 -7.14 -0.30
C LEU A 423 5.26 -6.97 -0.03
N GLY A 424 4.46 -6.85 -1.08
CA GLY A 424 3.02 -6.95 -0.97
C GLY A 424 2.61 -8.37 -0.55
N LYS A 425 1.52 -8.46 0.20
CA LYS A 425 0.94 -9.74 0.66
C LYS A 425 -0.44 -9.93 0.07
N THR A 426 -0.74 -11.16 -0.31
CA THR A 426 -2.09 -11.57 -0.73
C THR A 426 -2.54 -12.71 0.18
N GLN A 427 -3.64 -12.50 0.88
CA GLN A 427 -4.26 -13.55 1.68
C GLN A 427 -5.33 -14.25 0.84
N ILE A 428 -5.22 -15.57 0.76
CA ILE A 428 -6.15 -16.41 0.00
C ILE A 428 -6.83 -17.37 0.98
N ARG A 429 -8.13 -17.54 0.80
CA ARG A 429 -8.95 -18.49 1.56
C ARG A 429 -10.03 -19.10 0.65
N ASP A 430 -10.11 -20.42 0.59
CA ASP A 430 -11.13 -21.18 -0.15
C ASP A 430 -11.31 -20.71 -1.61
N GLY A 431 -10.21 -20.50 -2.32
CA GLY A 431 -10.23 -20.03 -3.70
C GLY A 431 -10.68 -18.56 -3.85
N ARG A 432 -10.53 -17.73 -2.81
CA ARG A 432 -10.87 -16.29 -2.81
C ARG A 432 -9.72 -15.48 -2.24
N ILE A 433 -9.47 -14.34 -2.83
CA ILE A 433 -8.60 -13.33 -2.22
C ILE A 433 -9.44 -12.59 -1.18
N ILE A 434 -9.04 -12.68 0.08
CA ILE A 434 -9.72 -12.03 1.21
C ILE A 434 -9.10 -10.69 1.57
N ASP A 435 -7.80 -10.54 1.33
CA ASP A 435 -7.09 -9.28 1.56
C ASP A 435 -5.85 -9.16 0.67
N GLN A 436 -5.51 -7.94 0.31
CA GLN A 436 -4.28 -7.60 -0.41
C GLN A 436 -3.63 -6.38 0.21
N THR A 437 -2.50 -6.60 0.86
CA THR A 437 -1.70 -5.51 1.42
C THR A 437 -0.67 -5.05 0.38
N PRO A 438 -0.69 -3.78 -0.02
CA PRO A 438 0.27 -3.27 -0.98
C PRO A 438 1.69 -3.27 -0.42
N PRO A 439 2.72 -3.26 -1.29
CA PRO A 439 4.10 -3.04 -0.86
C PRO A 439 4.24 -1.76 -0.03
N PHE A 440 5.15 -1.76 0.93
CA PHE A 440 5.42 -0.64 1.84
C PHE A 440 4.26 -0.25 2.77
N SER A 441 3.29 -1.14 2.98
CA SER A 441 2.21 -0.94 3.95
C SER A 441 2.52 -1.67 5.26
N ASN A 442 2.21 -1.02 6.39
CA ASN A 442 2.31 -1.61 7.73
C ASN A 442 0.94 -2.05 8.29
N GLU A 443 -0.15 -1.93 7.52
CA GLU A 443 -1.50 -2.15 8.01
C GLU A 443 -1.79 -3.60 8.43
N ASP A 444 -1.11 -4.58 7.81
CA ASP A 444 -1.37 -6.01 8.03
C ASP A 444 -0.50 -6.65 9.13
N ALA A 445 0.41 -5.91 9.74
CA ALA A 445 1.31 -6.48 10.73
C ALA A 445 0.57 -6.99 11.98
N LEU A 446 -0.44 -6.25 12.47
CA LEU A 446 -1.24 -6.66 13.64
C LEU A 446 -2.06 -7.92 13.35
N SER A 447 -2.71 -8.03 12.18
CA SER A 447 -3.50 -9.20 11.79
C SER A 447 -2.65 -10.47 11.74
N THR A 448 -1.43 -10.37 11.18
CA THR A 448 -0.46 -11.48 11.16
C THR A 448 -0.09 -11.93 12.58
N HIS A 449 0.25 -10.98 13.48
CA HIS A 449 0.61 -11.29 14.86
C HIS A 449 -0.56 -11.85 15.66
N LEU A 450 -1.77 -11.34 15.44
CA LEU A 450 -2.99 -11.87 16.04
C LEU A 450 -3.23 -13.32 15.61
N GLY A 451 -3.02 -13.63 14.32
CA GLY A 451 -3.13 -15.01 13.81
C GLY A 451 -2.13 -15.98 14.47
N LEU A 452 -0.85 -15.56 14.63
CA LEU A 452 0.17 -16.35 15.33
C LEU A 452 -0.16 -16.55 16.81
N TRP A 453 -0.59 -15.49 17.49
CA TRP A 453 -1.05 -15.56 18.87
C TRP A 453 -2.20 -16.56 19.01
N PHE A 454 -3.16 -16.49 18.08
CA PHE A 454 -4.36 -17.33 18.10
C PHE A 454 -4.04 -18.81 17.92
N GLN A 455 -3.05 -19.18 17.12
CA GLN A 455 -2.60 -20.56 16.97
C GLN A 455 -2.07 -21.14 18.30
N SER A 456 -1.25 -20.38 19.03
CA SER A 456 -0.74 -20.77 20.33
C SER A 456 -1.85 -20.82 21.40
N HIS A 457 -2.75 -19.84 21.36
CA HIS A 457 -3.92 -19.76 22.25
C HIS A 457 -4.86 -20.94 22.08
N ALA A 458 -5.16 -21.34 20.85
CA ALA A 458 -6.03 -22.48 20.56
C ALA A 458 -5.52 -23.79 21.19
N GLN A 459 -4.20 -24.02 21.12
CA GLN A 459 -3.56 -25.18 21.75
C GLN A 459 -3.62 -25.12 23.29
N LEU A 460 -3.35 -23.94 23.84
CA LEU A 460 -3.40 -23.74 25.28
C LEU A 460 -4.82 -23.92 25.83
N LEU A 461 -5.80 -23.37 25.12
CA LEU A 461 -7.22 -23.50 25.47
C LEU A 461 -7.66 -24.96 25.44
N ASP A 462 -7.24 -25.74 24.43
CA ASP A 462 -7.53 -27.20 24.36
C ASP A 462 -6.96 -27.94 25.57
N ILE A 463 -5.72 -27.66 25.96
CA ILE A 463 -5.10 -28.25 27.14
C ILE A 463 -5.88 -27.89 28.40
N ILE A 464 -6.28 -26.64 28.57
CA ILE A 464 -7.05 -26.17 29.73
C ILE A 464 -8.40 -26.91 29.82
N PHE A 465 -9.18 -26.89 28.74
CA PHE A 465 -10.49 -27.57 28.73
C PHE A 465 -10.36 -29.07 28.95
N TYR A 466 -9.37 -29.71 28.35
CA TYR A 466 -9.11 -31.13 28.55
C TYR A 466 -8.83 -31.45 30.03
N ARG A 467 -7.92 -30.70 30.65
CA ARG A 467 -7.53 -30.92 32.06
C ARG A 467 -8.67 -30.62 33.03
N LEU A 468 -9.41 -29.53 32.81
CA LEU A 468 -10.57 -29.18 33.65
C LEU A 468 -11.74 -30.16 33.50
N LYS A 469 -11.91 -30.77 32.31
CA LYS A 469 -12.87 -31.84 32.08
C LYS A 469 -12.44 -33.12 32.81
N GLU A 470 -11.16 -33.51 32.71
CA GLU A 470 -10.63 -34.71 33.42
C GLU A 470 -10.75 -34.59 34.95
N THR A 471 -10.52 -33.43 35.52
CA THR A 471 -10.64 -33.21 36.96
C THR A 471 -12.09 -32.99 37.41
N GLY A 472 -13.05 -32.95 36.50
CA GLY A 472 -14.47 -32.76 36.78
C GLY A 472 -14.85 -31.31 37.19
N GLN A 473 -13.96 -30.37 36.98
CA GLN A 473 -14.19 -28.93 37.26
C GLN A 473 -15.04 -28.26 36.18
N ILE A 474 -14.92 -28.72 34.94
CA ILE A 474 -15.84 -28.37 33.85
C ILE A 474 -16.71 -29.58 33.51
N THR A 475 -18.01 -29.42 33.73
CA THR A 475 -19.05 -30.43 33.40
C THR A 475 -20.15 -29.75 32.59
N LYS A 476 -21.05 -30.54 32.01
CA LYS A 476 -22.26 -30.01 31.38
C LYS A 476 -23.04 -29.11 32.34
N ASP A 477 -23.25 -29.60 33.55
CA ASP A 477 -24.07 -28.93 34.55
C ASP A 477 -23.41 -27.64 35.05
N SER A 478 -22.07 -27.61 35.22
CA SER A 478 -21.35 -26.42 35.64
C SER A 478 -21.40 -25.31 34.57
N LEU A 479 -21.25 -25.66 33.29
CA LEU A 479 -21.37 -24.70 32.18
C LEU A 479 -22.79 -24.13 32.09
N LEU A 480 -23.83 -24.99 32.15
CA LEU A 480 -25.23 -24.58 32.11
C LEU A 480 -25.60 -23.71 33.31
N ALA A 481 -25.19 -24.08 34.51
CA ALA A 481 -25.44 -23.31 35.71
C ALA A 481 -24.79 -21.90 35.61
N HIS A 482 -23.56 -21.84 35.12
CA HIS A 482 -22.87 -20.56 34.89
C HIS A 482 -23.64 -19.65 33.91
N LEU A 483 -24.10 -20.23 32.79
CA LEU A 483 -24.87 -19.48 31.79
C LEU A 483 -26.23 -19.03 32.30
N GLN A 484 -26.92 -19.87 33.09
CA GLN A 484 -28.21 -19.54 33.71
C GLN A 484 -28.11 -18.40 34.73
N THR A 485 -26.98 -18.23 35.39
CA THR A 485 -26.75 -17.14 36.35
C THR A 485 -26.36 -15.82 35.72
N TRP A 486 -26.09 -15.78 34.43
CA TRP A 486 -25.71 -14.56 33.73
C TRP A 486 -26.88 -13.60 33.58
N GLU A 487 -26.69 -12.34 33.98
CA GLU A 487 -27.75 -11.33 34.06
C GLU A 487 -28.44 -10.99 32.73
N PHE A 488 -27.77 -11.22 31.60
CA PHE A 488 -28.30 -10.96 30.26
C PHE A 488 -28.74 -12.20 29.51
N VAL A 489 -28.78 -13.36 30.18
CA VAL A 489 -29.23 -14.60 29.52
C VAL A 489 -30.65 -14.45 28.98
N ASP A 490 -30.83 -14.83 27.72
CA ASP A 490 -32.16 -14.94 27.12
C ASP A 490 -32.63 -16.40 27.27
N GLU A 491 -33.85 -16.59 27.84
CA GLU A 491 -34.42 -17.92 28.00
C GLU A 491 -34.57 -18.70 26.68
N ARG A 492 -34.66 -17.96 25.55
CA ARG A 492 -34.71 -18.57 24.22
C ARG A 492 -33.38 -19.20 23.80
N ASP A 493 -32.25 -18.76 24.33
CA ASP A 493 -30.93 -19.30 24.01
C ASP A 493 -30.64 -20.58 24.82
N LEU A 494 -31.12 -20.69 26.04
CA LEU A 494 -30.79 -21.79 26.95
C LEU A 494 -31.00 -23.18 26.33
N PRO A 495 -32.12 -23.51 25.66
CA PRO A 495 -32.31 -24.83 25.06
C PRO A 495 -31.30 -25.17 23.95
N PHE A 496 -30.83 -24.17 23.21
CA PHE A 496 -29.82 -24.36 22.16
C PHE A 496 -28.44 -24.54 22.78
N LEU A 497 -28.10 -23.72 23.79
CA LEU A 497 -26.85 -23.85 24.54
C LEU A 497 -26.73 -25.21 25.23
N GLU A 498 -27.80 -25.65 25.87
CA GLU A 498 -27.84 -26.99 26.49
C GLU A 498 -27.57 -28.10 25.46
N LYS A 499 -28.25 -28.10 24.32
CA LYS A 499 -28.03 -29.06 23.24
C LYS A 499 -26.62 -28.97 22.69
N GLY A 500 -26.11 -27.77 22.40
CA GLY A 500 -24.75 -27.58 21.89
C GLY A 500 -23.69 -28.09 22.87
N ILE A 501 -23.83 -27.80 24.16
CA ILE A 501 -22.96 -28.28 25.21
C ILE A 501 -23.06 -29.83 25.31
N ASN A 502 -24.27 -30.41 25.25
CA ASN A 502 -24.46 -31.85 25.25
C ASN A 502 -23.73 -32.54 24.08
N HIS A 503 -23.82 -31.96 22.87
CA HIS A 503 -23.11 -32.47 21.70
C HIS A 503 -21.58 -32.36 21.87
N TYR A 504 -21.06 -31.27 22.44
CA TYR A 504 -19.64 -31.12 22.74
C TYR A 504 -19.13 -32.23 23.67
N PHE A 505 -19.89 -32.55 24.75
CA PHE A 505 -19.50 -33.63 25.67
C PHE A 505 -19.69 -35.03 25.09
N ALA A 506 -20.49 -35.17 24.03
CA ALA A 506 -20.68 -36.38 23.25
C ALA A 506 -19.72 -36.53 22.08
N ASP A 507 -18.73 -35.63 21.95
CA ASP A 507 -17.76 -35.52 20.85
C ASP A 507 -18.40 -35.33 19.45
N ASP A 508 -19.67 -34.87 19.39
CA ASP A 508 -20.34 -34.44 18.16
C ASP A 508 -20.09 -32.96 17.93
N HIS A 509 -18.92 -32.66 17.36
CA HIS A 509 -18.42 -31.29 17.19
C HIS A 509 -19.19 -30.53 16.09
N VAL A 510 -19.67 -31.23 15.06
CA VAL A 510 -20.46 -30.63 13.98
C VAL A 510 -21.76 -30.05 14.54
N SER A 511 -22.54 -30.86 15.25
CA SER A 511 -23.80 -30.40 15.85
C SER A 511 -23.57 -29.33 16.91
N ALA A 512 -22.51 -29.46 17.72
CA ALA A 512 -22.15 -28.48 18.73
C ALA A 512 -21.90 -27.09 18.09
N LEU A 513 -21.07 -26.99 17.04
CA LEU A 513 -20.77 -25.71 16.38
C LEU A 513 -22.00 -25.08 15.74
N HIS A 514 -22.80 -25.85 15.02
CA HIS A 514 -24.01 -25.34 14.36
C HIS A 514 -25.07 -24.84 15.35
N LEU A 515 -25.06 -25.33 16.57
CA LEU A 515 -25.96 -24.84 17.64
C LEU A 515 -25.35 -23.66 18.40
N LEU A 516 -24.06 -23.69 18.74
CA LEU A 516 -23.44 -22.67 19.60
C LEU A 516 -23.11 -21.37 18.86
N VAL A 517 -22.48 -21.45 17.68
CA VAL A 517 -21.98 -20.25 16.99
C VAL A 517 -23.09 -19.24 16.63
N PRO A 518 -24.25 -19.64 16.06
CA PRO A 518 -25.33 -18.69 15.80
C PRO A 518 -25.89 -18.04 17.09
N ARG A 519 -25.79 -18.73 18.22
CA ARG A 519 -26.25 -18.17 19.50
C ARG A 519 -25.35 -17.08 20.03
N ILE A 520 -24.03 -17.10 19.74
CA ILE A 520 -23.12 -16.02 20.14
C ILE A 520 -23.59 -14.68 19.56
N GLU A 521 -23.98 -14.65 18.29
CA GLU A 521 -24.55 -13.43 17.67
C GLU A 521 -25.82 -12.98 18.39
N HIS A 522 -26.75 -13.90 18.61
CA HIS A 522 -28.03 -13.58 19.25
C HIS A 522 -27.80 -13.10 20.69
N MET A 523 -26.98 -13.80 21.48
CA MET A 523 -26.65 -13.40 22.86
C MET A 523 -26.05 -12.01 22.92
N LEU A 524 -25.09 -11.69 22.05
CA LEU A 524 -24.47 -10.37 22.03
C LEU A 524 -25.47 -9.26 21.65
N LYS A 525 -26.23 -9.45 20.57
CA LYS A 525 -27.27 -8.49 20.15
C LYS A 525 -28.34 -8.29 21.23
N SER A 526 -28.85 -9.38 21.81
CA SER A 526 -29.84 -9.34 22.89
C SER A 526 -29.32 -8.59 24.13
N THR A 527 -28.05 -8.76 24.49
CA THR A 527 -27.41 -8.00 25.57
C THR A 527 -27.47 -6.49 25.30
N PHE A 528 -27.12 -6.07 24.10
CA PHE A 528 -27.17 -4.65 23.73
C PHE A 528 -28.59 -4.11 23.66
N GLU A 529 -29.56 -4.87 23.18
CA GLU A 529 -30.96 -4.50 23.18
C GLU A 529 -31.50 -4.30 24.61
N GLN A 530 -31.13 -5.18 25.55
CA GLN A 530 -31.50 -5.04 26.96
C GLN A 530 -30.87 -3.79 27.61
N THR A 531 -29.80 -3.25 27.05
CA THR A 531 -29.16 -2.01 27.50
C THR A 531 -29.68 -0.76 26.79
N GLY A 532 -30.64 -0.91 25.86
CA GLY A 532 -31.23 0.19 25.09
C GLY A 532 -30.48 0.57 23.81
N ALA A 533 -29.55 -0.26 23.36
CA ALA A 533 -28.78 -0.05 22.13
C ALA A 533 -29.24 -1.05 21.04
N PRO A 534 -30.26 -0.73 20.24
CA PRO A 534 -30.87 -1.68 19.30
C PRO A 534 -29.91 -2.06 18.16
N SER A 535 -30.05 -3.31 17.70
CA SER A 535 -29.28 -3.90 16.61
C SER A 535 -29.90 -3.67 15.22
N VAL A 536 -30.70 -2.63 15.05
CA VAL A 536 -31.43 -2.36 13.82
C VAL A 536 -30.89 -1.15 13.05
N THR A 537 -31.05 -1.19 11.73
CA THR A 537 -30.81 -0.05 10.81
C THR A 537 -32.11 0.36 10.14
N VAL A 538 -32.20 1.65 9.82
CA VAL A 538 -33.31 2.22 9.06
C VAL A 538 -32.77 2.75 7.73
N PRO A 539 -32.60 1.89 6.72
CA PRO A 539 -32.02 2.29 5.43
C PRO A 539 -32.92 3.26 4.65
N ASN A 540 -34.22 3.29 4.93
CA ASN A 540 -35.20 4.27 4.41
C ASN A 540 -36.41 4.33 5.33
N GLU A 541 -37.29 5.32 5.12
CA GLU A 541 -38.49 5.55 5.93
C GLU A 541 -39.49 4.37 6.00
N ARG A 542 -39.33 3.36 5.15
CA ARG A 542 -40.26 2.23 5.02
C ARG A 542 -39.72 0.91 5.51
N GLN A 543 -38.43 0.84 5.89
CA GLN A 543 -37.78 -0.43 6.23
C GLN A 543 -36.94 -0.30 7.49
N ILE A 544 -37.18 -1.19 8.44
CA ILE A 544 -36.31 -1.44 9.57
C ILE A 544 -35.70 -2.83 9.33
N ARG A 545 -34.39 -2.94 9.37
CA ARG A 545 -33.69 -4.20 9.16
C ARG A 545 -32.71 -4.45 10.30
N GLU A 546 -32.54 -5.71 10.64
CA GLU A 546 -31.46 -6.14 11.50
C GLU A 546 -30.10 -5.79 10.87
N GLN A 547 -29.20 -5.28 11.69
CA GLN A 547 -27.80 -5.11 11.27
C GLN A 547 -27.16 -6.47 11.00
N THR A 548 -26.30 -6.55 9.98
CA THR A 548 -25.42 -7.73 9.85
C THR A 548 -24.55 -7.82 11.10
N PHE A 549 -24.12 -9.03 11.44
CA PHE A 549 -23.30 -9.20 12.64
C PHE A 549 -21.94 -8.48 12.54
N GLY A 550 -21.36 -8.44 11.34
CA GLY A 550 -20.13 -7.69 11.08
C GLY A 550 -20.31 -6.18 11.28
N ASP A 551 -21.41 -5.59 10.76
CA ASP A 551 -21.70 -4.17 10.95
C ASP A 551 -21.98 -3.84 12.42
N PHE A 552 -22.68 -4.73 13.12
CA PHE A 552 -22.94 -4.59 14.55
C PHE A 552 -21.65 -4.59 15.37
N LEU A 553 -20.74 -5.55 15.13
CA LEU A 553 -19.45 -5.60 15.84
C LEU A 553 -18.55 -4.39 15.56
N ARG A 554 -18.61 -3.79 14.36
CA ARG A 554 -17.84 -2.58 14.03
C ARG A 554 -18.31 -1.31 14.71
N ARG A 555 -19.46 -1.33 15.39
CA ARG A 555 -19.97 -0.16 16.12
C ARG A 555 -19.01 0.22 17.25
N GLU A 556 -18.78 1.51 17.39
CA GLU A 556 -17.89 2.05 18.42
C GLU A 556 -18.39 1.78 19.84
N ASP A 557 -19.71 1.88 20.06
CA ASP A 557 -20.31 1.58 21.36
C ASP A 557 -20.14 0.09 21.72
N VAL A 558 -20.25 -0.82 20.77
CA VAL A 558 -20.04 -2.25 20.97
C VAL A 558 -18.58 -2.52 21.33
N ARG A 559 -17.64 -1.93 20.58
CA ARG A 559 -16.20 -2.07 20.83
C ARG A 559 -15.81 -1.53 22.21
N ASN A 560 -16.34 -0.36 22.59
CA ASN A 560 -16.05 0.26 23.87
C ASN A 560 -16.57 -0.55 25.07
N ILE A 561 -17.77 -1.18 24.93
CA ILE A 561 -18.35 -2.02 26.00
C ILE A 561 -17.60 -3.33 26.14
N LEU A 562 -17.24 -3.98 25.04
CA LEU A 562 -16.48 -5.25 25.05
C LEU A 562 -15.05 -5.06 25.54
N GLY A 563 -14.48 -3.89 25.32
CA GLY A 563 -13.05 -3.65 25.44
C GLY A 563 -12.25 -4.24 24.28
N GLU A 564 -11.09 -3.66 24.03
CA GLU A 564 -10.33 -3.93 22.81
C GLU A 564 -9.93 -5.41 22.67
N SER A 565 -9.41 -6.02 23.71
CA SER A 565 -8.97 -7.43 23.70
C SER A 565 -10.11 -8.42 23.37
N VAL A 566 -11.26 -8.28 24.03
CA VAL A 566 -12.41 -9.16 23.78
C VAL A 566 -13.01 -8.88 22.42
N TRP A 567 -13.06 -7.61 22.00
CA TRP A 567 -13.54 -7.24 20.68
C TRP A 567 -12.70 -7.87 19.54
N TYR A 568 -11.36 -7.76 19.62
CA TYR A 568 -10.48 -8.37 18.62
C TYR A 568 -10.61 -9.89 18.61
N TYR A 569 -10.75 -10.50 19.80
CA TYR A 569 -10.96 -11.95 19.92
C TYR A 569 -12.24 -12.39 19.21
N LEU A 570 -13.37 -11.77 19.54
CA LEU A 570 -14.67 -12.11 18.94
C LEU A 570 -14.70 -11.80 17.43
N ASN A 571 -14.12 -10.68 17.01
CA ASN A 571 -14.04 -10.32 15.59
C ASN A 571 -13.25 -11.37 14.81
N PHE A 572 -12.05 -11.74 15.27
CA PHE A 572 -11.19 -12.73 14.64
C PHE A 572 -11.85 -14.12 14.54
N VAL A 573 -12.55 -14.53 15.60
CA VAL A 573 -13.21 -15.84 15.62
C VAL A 573 -14.45 -15.88 14.73
N LEU A 574 -15.27 -14.82 14.74
CA LEU A 574 -16.63 -14.91 14.23
C LEU A 574 -16.84 -14.29 12.85
N VAL A 575 -16.11 -13.21 12.51
CA VAL A 575 -16.46 -12.33 11.37
C VAL A 575 -15.29 -11.98 10.49
N ASP A 576 -14.07 -11.94 11.01
CA ASP A 576 -12.89 -11.55 10.26
C ASP A 576 -12.51 -12.63 9.25
N GLU A 577 -12.51 -12.28 7.97
CA GLU A 577 -12.15 -13.20 6.89
C GLU A 577 -10.68 -13.67 6.97
N SER A 578 -9.80 -12.85 7.55
CA SER A 578 -8.40 -13.22 7.84
C SER A 578 -8.24 -14.10 9.07
N GLY A 579 -9.30 -14.22 9.88
CA GLY A 579 -9.40 -15.07 11.07
C GLY A 579 -10.11 -16.39 10.83
N LEU A 580 -10.82 -16.89 11.86
CA LEU A 580 -11.59 -18.13 11.74
C LEU A 580 -12.92 -17.96 11.00
N ASN A 581 -13.51 -16.75 11.03
CA ASN A 581 -14.75 -16.39 10.32
C ASN A 581 -15.94 -17.36 10.54
N LEU A 582 -15.97 -18.04 11.69
CA LEU A 582 -16.85 -19.18 11.96
C LEU A 582 -18.34 -18.89 11.75
N ARG A 583 -18.79 -17.69 12.17
CA ARG A 583 -20.20 -17.35 12.03
C ARG A 583 -20.62 -17.25 10.57
N ASN A 584 -19.81 -16.64 9.73
CA ASN A 584 -20.12 -16.50 8.31
C ASN A 584 -20.00 -17.85 7.58
N ASP A 585 -18.96 -18.61 7.86
CA ASP A 585 -18.75 -19.92 7.22
C ASP A 585 -19.86 -20.91 7.55
N ILE A 586 -20.36 -20.92 8.81
CA ILE A 586 -21.50 -21.74 9.21
C ILE A 586 -22.80 -21.21 8.56
N ALA A 587 -23.04 -19.89 8.60
CA ALA A 587 -24.25 -19.31 8.06
C ALA A 587 -24.41 -19.51 6.54
N HIS A 588 -23.28 -19.51 5.81
CA HIS A 588 -23.25 -19.71 4.36
C HIS A 588 -22.99 -21.16 3.92
N GLY A 589 -22.76 -22.07 4.89
CA GLY A 589 -22.45 -23.48 4.61
C GLY A 589 -21.09 -23.68 3.96
N TRP A 590 -20.11 -22.83 4.26
CA TRP A 590 -18.74 -22.93 3.75
C TRP A 590 -17.79 -23.63 4.70
N ILE A 591 -18.24 -23.92 5.94
CA ILE A 591 -17.39 -24.63 6.90
C ILE A 591 -17.09 -26.04 6.42
N GLU A 592 -15.82 -26.44 6.44
CA GLU A 592 -15.39 -27.78 6.09
C GLU A 592 -15.52 -28.73 7.29
N LEU A 593 -15.71 -30.03 7.01
CA LEU A 593 -15.91 -31.03 8.06
C LEU A 593 -14.68 -31.14 9.00
N GLU A 594 -13.50 -31.02 8.44
CA GLU A 594 -12.21 -31.05 9.17
C GLU A 594 -12.07 -29.88 10.15
N SER A 595 -12.68 -28.75 9.83
CA SER A 595 -12.74 -27.57 10.69
C SER A 595 -13.72 -27.73 11.85
N CYS A 596 -14.66 -28.69 11.75
CA CYS A 596 -15.60 -29.01 12.82
C CYS A 596 -14.94 -29.93 13.86
N ASN A 597 -13.98 -29.43 14.63
CA ASN A 597 -13.22 -30.20 15.60
C ASN A 597 -13.38 -29.69 17.05
N ARG A 598 -12.85 -30.46 18.01
CA ARG A 598 -12.94 -30.15 19.44
C ARG A 598 -12.43 -28.74 19.78
N VAL A 599 -11.30 -28.35 19.20
CA VAL A 599 -10.65 -27.08 19.53
C VAL A 599 -11.54 -25.89 19.12
N ILE A 600 -12.14 -25.97 17.93
CA ILE A 600 -13.03 -24.91 17.43
C ILE A 600 -14.31 -24.80 18.27
N VAL A 601 -14.86 -25.93 18.76
CA VAL A 601 -15.99 -25.91 19.73
C VAL A 601 -15.56 -25.23 21.03
N GLN A 602 -14.38 -25.53 21.56
CA GLN A 602 -13.86 -24.91 22.80
C GLN A 602 -13.64 -23.41 22.64
N ILE A 603 -13.12 -22.95 21.49
CA ILE A 603 -13.01 -21.53 21.14
C ILE A 603 -14.40 -20.88 21.13
N SER A 604 -15.40 -21.55 20.55
CA SER A 604 -16.78 -21.04 20.52
C SER A 604 -17.40 -20.97 21.92
N LEU A 605 -17.16 -21.97 22.76
CA LEU A 605 -17.55 -21.94 24.17
C LEU A 605 -16.85 -20.81 24.92
N TYR A 606 -15.57 -20.61 24.64
CA TYR A 606 -14.83 -19.50 25.25
C TYR A 606 -15.35 -18.12 24.81
N CYS A 607 -15.78 -17.95 23.54
CA CYS A 607 -16.52 -16.76 23.12
C CYS A 607 -17.77 -16.53 23.96
N ILE A 608 -18.57 -17.57 24.19
CA ILE A 608 -19.77 -17.49 25.04
C ILE A 608 -19.40 -17.10 26.47
N LEU A 609 -18.36 -17.72 27.04
CA LEU A 609 -17.87 -17.39 28.38
C LEU A 609 -17.38 -15.94 28.47
N GLN A 610 -16.73 -15.40 27.44
CA GLN A 610 -16.33 -13.98 27.42
C GLN A 610 -17.52 -13.03 27.48
N LEU A 611 -18.68 -13.38 26.89
CA LEU A 611 -19.89 -12.57 26.97
C LEU A 611 -20.43 -12.53 28.42
N THR A 612 -20.28 -13.60 29.18
CA THR A 612 -20.76 -13.64 30.59
C THR A 612 -20.02 -12.68 31.54
N ARG A 613 -18.95 -12.04 31.10
CA ARG A 613 -18.28 -10.97 31.84
C ARG A 613 -19.05 -9.64 31.82
N LEU A 614 -19.96 -9.47 30.88
CA LEU A 614 -20.81 -8.29 30.80
C LEU A 614 -21.81 -8.31 31.98
N GLN A 615 -21.89 -7.20 32.71
CA GLN A 615 -22.75 -7.04 33.90
C GLN A 615 -23.61 -5.77 33.75
N LYS A 616 -24.78 -5.77 34.32
CA LYS A 616 -25.64 -4.58 34.40
C LYS A 616 -24.97 -3.59 35.34
N LYS A 617 -24.84 -2.35 34.93
CA LYS A 617 -24.32 -1.30 35.80
C LYS A 617 -25.31 -1.07 36.94
N ASN A 618 -24.90 -1.35 38.17
CA ASN A 618 -25.69 -1.01 39.36
C ASN A 618 -25.85 0.52 39.41
N THR A 619 -27.05 1.02 39.10
CA THR A 619 -27.38 2.45 39.20
C THR A 619 -27.57 2.93 40.65
N GLY A 620 -27.01 2.20 41.63
CA GLY A 620 -27.16 2.43 43.06
C GLY A 620 -26.11 3.29 43.76
N ASP A 621 -25.00 3.65 43.11
CA ASP A 621 -24.00 4.57 43.66
C ASP A 621 -24.03 5.92 42.91
N LYS A 622 -24.95 6.78 43.37
CA LYS A 622 -24.90 8.22 43.14
C LYS A 622 -24.52 8.91 44.42
#